data_07e9ab42c2385a0c90668a97cc088cf4
#
_entry.id   07e9ab42c2385a0c90668a97cc088cf4
#
_cell.length_a   1.000
_cell.length_b   1.000
_cell.length_c   1.000
_cell.angle_alpha   90.00
_cell.angle_beta   90.00
_cell.angle_gamma   90.00
#
_symmetry.space_group_name_H-M   'P 1'
#
loop_
_entity.id
_entity.type
_entity.pdbx_description
1 polymer ?
#
loop_
_entity_poly.entity_id
_entity_poly.type
_entity_poly.pdbx_seq_one_letter_code
_entity_poly.pdbx_strand_id
1 'polypeptide(L)'
;MTIQPEKIGAYIAALRKAKQMTQTELGQRLQISSQAVSKWERGECLPDTGVLLDLAEILGTTTDSLLRGGGVMRTYSGKIRVADILEGMTGFFSFPRLVGKENTLYQGMIEGINRRMNMDWEEDLKGRDQRWCIELFAAEVIIQELKQGKFLDKAEVNRLFTLDKWRESVLRYADAYGIS
;
A
#
# COMPACT_ATOMS: atom_id res chain seq x y z
N MET A 1 -5.65 7.42 -20.59
CA MET A 1 -5.27 8.13 -19.36
C MET A 1 -4.66 9.45 -19.81
N THR A 2 -5.25 10.58 -19.42
CA THR A 2 -4.79 11.91 -19.90
C THR A 2 -3.87 12.52 -18.84
N ILE A 3 -2.67 12.90 -19.25
CA ILE A 3 -1.73 13.64 -18.40
C ILE A 3 -2.33 15.04 -18.15
N GLN A 4 -2.32 15.48 -16.88
CA GLN A 4 -2.85 16.78 -16.45
C GLN A 4 -1.70 17.65 -15.90
N PRO A 5 -1.13 18.55 -16.70
CA PRO A 5 0.04 19.34 -16.31
C PRO A 5 -0.17 20.13 -15.01
N GLU A 6 -1.37 20.66 -14.79
CA GLU A 6 -1.71 21.44 -13.60
C GLU A 6 -1.62 20.60 -12.32
N LYS A 7 -2.08 19.34 -12.35
CA LYS A 7 -1.98 18.43 -11.21
C LYS A 7 -0.53 18.05 -10.93
N ILE A 8 0.24 17.80 -11.98
CA ILE A 8 1.66 17.46 -11.86
C ILE A 8 2.41 18.65 -11.25
N GLY A 9 2.18 19.86 -11.75
CA GLY A 9 2.80 21.08 -11.25
C GLY A 9 2.46 21.36 -9.79
N ALA A 10 1.19 21.25 -9.41
CA ALA A 10 0.74 21.40 -8.04
C ALA A 10 1.42 20.38 -7.10
N TYR A 11 1.59 19.13 -7.56
CA TYR A 11 2.26 18.10 -6.78
C TYR A 11 3.75 18.37 -6.61
N ILE A 12 4.46 18.77 -7.67
CA ILE A 12 5.86 19.19 -7.59
C ILE A 12 6.02 20.32 -6.57
N ALA A 13 5.15 21.34 -6.62
CA ALA A 13 5.17 22.47 -5.70
C ALA A 13 4.95 22.03 -4.24
N ALA A 14 4.00 21.11 -4.01
CA ALA A 14 3.71 20.59 -2.68
C ALA A 14 4.91 19.83 -2.08
N LEU A 15 5.54 18.92 -2.86
CA LEU A 15 6.71 18.16 -2.43
C LEU A 15 7.92 19.05 -2.16
N ARG A 16 8.17 20.02 -3.05
CA ARG A 16 9.26 20.98 -2.85
C ARG A 16 9.07 21.79 -1.56
N LYS A 17 7.87 22.31 -1.33
CA LYS A 17 7.52 23.07 -0.11
C LYS A 17 7.65 22.21 1.15
N ALA A 18 7.22 20.94 1.09
CA ALA A 18 7.36 20.00 2.20
C ALA A 18 8.83 19.77 2.59
N LYS A 19 9.73 19.85 1.61
CA LYS A 19 11.18 19.82 1.83
C LYS A 19 11.81 21.21 2.12
N GLN A 20 10.99 22.23 2.29
CA GLN A 20 11.41 23.60 2.57
C GLN A 20 12.38 24.19 1.52
N MET A 21 12.32 23.71 0.29
CA MET A 21 13.15 24.19 -0.81
C MET A 21 12.48 25.34 -1.55
N THR A 22 13.27 26.31 -2.02
CA THR A 22 12.86 27.32 -2.98
C THR A 22 12.87 26.76 -4.41
N GLN A 23 12.19 27.42 -5.37
CA GLN A 23 12.27 27.05 -6.78
C GLN A 23 13.70 27.18 -7.33
N THR A 24 14.48 28.12 -6.79
CA THR A 24 15.88 28.32 -7.17
C THR A 24 16.74 27.15 -6.70
N GLU A 25 16.59 26.70 -5.45
CA GLU A 25 17.33 25.57 -4.92
C GLU A 25 17.00 24.26 -5.65
N LEU A 26 15.72 24.03 -5.99
CA LEU A 26 15.34 22.87 -6.78
C LEU A 26 15.95 22.96 -8.18
N GLY A 27 15.89 24.12 -8.81
CA GLY A 27 16.51 24.37 -10.11
C GLY A 27 18.01 24.12 -10.12
N GLN A 28 18.73 24.60 -9.09
CA GLN A 28 20.17 24.39 -8.93
C GLN A 28 20.53 22.90 -8.83
N ARG A 29 19.76 22.13 -8.04
CA ARG A 29 19.99 20.68 -7.88
C ARG A 29 19.75 19.91 -9.19
N LEU A 30 18.83 20.36 -10.01
CA LEU A 30 18.51 19.77 -11.32
C LEU A 30 19.32 20.38 -12.47
N GLN A 31 20.21 21.34 -12.20
CA GLN A 31 20.97 22.09 -13.22
C GLN A 31 20.11 22.78 -14.27
N ILE A 32 18.95 23.31 -13.85
CA ILE A 32 18.00 24.04 -14.68
C ILE A 32 17.67 25.41 -14.05
N SER A 33 16.99 26.26 -14.80
CA SER A 33 16.56 27.58 -14.29
C SER A 33 15.38 27.45 -13.31
N SER A 34 15.31 28.35 -12.32
CA SER A 34 14.14 28.49 -11.45
C SER A 34 12.87 28.84 -12.22
N GLN A 35 13.00 29.47 -13.39
CA GLN A 35 11.89 29.77 -14.30
C GLN A 35 11.27 28.49 -14.88
N ALA A 36 12.10 27.49 -15.20
CA ALA A 36 11.60 26.18 -15.67
C ALA A 36 10.79 25.49 -14.55
N VAL A 37 11.32 25.46 -13.32
CA VAL A 37 10.60 24.94 -12.16
C VAL A 37 9.27 25.67 -11.95
N SER A 38 9.28 26.99 -12.05
CA SER A 38 8.08 27.82 -11.92
C SER A 38 7.03 27.50 -13.01
N LYS A 39 7.43 27.27 -14.25
CA LYS A 39 6.54 26.88 -15.35
C LYS A 39 5.91 25.50 -15.09
N TRP A 40 6.69 24.56 -14.57
CA TRP A 40 6.14 23.24 -14.21
C TRP A 40 5.10 23.38 -13.10
N GLU A 41 5.41 24.12 -12.04
CA GLU A 41 4.50 24.29 -10.91
C GLU A 41 3.19 25.00 -11.25
N ARG A 42 3.18 25.84 -12.30
CA ARG A 42 1.96 26.46 -12.84
C ARG A 42 1.24 25.58 -13.87
N GLY A 43 1.80 24.42 -14.24
CA GLY A 43 1.22 23.56 -15.25
C GLY A 43 1.38 24.08 -16.69
N GLU A 44 2.23 25.06 -16.94
CA GLU A 44 2.48 25.60 -18.27
C GLU A 44 3.24 24.65 -19.18
N CYS A 45 4.08 23.80 -18.60
CA CYS A 45 4.76 22.71 -19.27
C CYS A 45 5.10 21.57 -18.31
N LEU A 46 5.39 20.42 -18.85
CA LEU A 46 5.85 19.26 -18.08
C LEU A 46 7.38 19.28 -17.94
N PRO A 47 7.92 18.64 -16.87
CA PRO A 47 9.34 18.32 -16.81
C PRO A 47 9.76 17.46 -17.99
N ASP A 48 10.95 17.74 -18.52
CA ASP A 48 11.56 16.90 -19.57
C ASP A 48 11.88 15.51 -19.02
N THR A 49 11.82 14.51 -19.89
CA THR A 49 12.10 13.11 -19.51
C THR A 49 13.50 12.94 -18.94
N GLY A 50 14.47 13.74 -19.39
CA GLY A 50 15.86 13.70 -18.90
C GLY A 50 16.03 14.11 -17.44
N VAL A 51 15.10 14.89 -16.88
CA VAL A 51 15.18 15.35 -15.48
C VAL A 51 14.19 14.66 -14.56
N LEU A 52 13.30 13.81 -15.07
CA LEU A 52 12.25 13.18 -14.29
C LEU A 52 12.77 12.26 -13.19
N LEU A 53 13.85 11.53 -13.42
CA LEU A 53 14.45 10.62 -12.45
C LEU A 53 15.06 11.43 -11.29
N ASP A 54 15.89 12.41 -11.61
CA ASP A 54 16.55 13.27 -10.62
C ASP A 54 15.52 14.08 -9.81
N LEU A 55 14.48 14.58 -10.51
CA LEU A 55 13.38 15.30 -9.86
C LEU A 55 12.63 14.39 -8.85
N ALA A 56 12.35 13.15 -9.23
CA ALA A 56 11.71 12.17 -8.35
C ALA A 56 12.58 11.86 -7.12
N GLU A 57 13.86 11.65 -7.32
CA GLU A 57 14.83 11.38 -6.25
C GLU A 57 14.96 12.57 -5.29
N ILE A 58 15.18 13.77 -5.81
CA ILE A 58 15.30 15.00 -5.02
C ILE A 58 14.02 15.24 -4.21
N LEU A 59 12.85 15.04 -4.80
CA LEU A 59 11.57 15.23 -4.14
C LEU A 59 11.17 14.07 -3.23
N GLY A 60 11.86 12.93 -3.29
CA GLY A 60 11.57 11.74 -2.48
C GLY A 60 10.26 11.05 -2.90
N THR A 61 10.04 10.96 -4.20
CA THR A 61 8.85 10.35 -4.81
C THR A 61 9.28 9.46 -5.97
N THR A 62 8.33 8.94 -6.74
CA THR A 62 8.62 8.18 -7.96
C THR A 62 8.19 8.95 -9.21
N THR A 63 8.81 8.64 -10.34
CA THR A 63 8.43 9.22 -11.65
C THR A 63 6.96 8.97 -11.98
N ASP A 64 6.42 7.80 -11.65
CA ASP A 64 5.00 7.48 -11.85
C ASP A 64 4.10 8.39 -10.99
N SER A 65 4.44 8.62 -9.72
CA SER A 65 3.71 9.55 -8.85
C SER A 65 3.77 10.99 -9.35
N LEU A 66 4.93 11.44 -9.87
CA LEU A 66 5.05 12.75 -10.47
C LEU A 66 4.13 12.90 -11.68
N LEU A 67 4.17 11.95 -12.63
CA LEU A 67 3.38 11.97 -13.85
C LEU A 67 1.87 11.84 -13.60
N ARG A 68 1.46 11.32 -12.44
CA ARG A 68 0.05 11.26 -12.01
C ARG A 68 -0.40 12.50 -11.24
N GLY A 69 0.51 13.40 -10.90
CA GLY A 69 0.20 14.61 -10.13
C GLY A 69 -0.15 14.30 -8.66
N GLY A 70 0.52 13.33 -8.07
CA GLY A 70 0.37 13.04 -6.64
C GLY A 70 -0.91 12.32 -6.24
N GLY A 71 -1.69 11.86 -7.17
CA GLY A 71 -2.71 10.86 -6.86
C GLY A 71 -2.04 9.68 -6.18
N VAL A 72 -2.65 9.16 -5.11
CA VAL A 72 -2.16 7.98 -4.39
C VAL A 72 -1.51 7.07 -5.42
N MET A 73 -0.24 6.72 -5.20
CA MET A 73 0.42 5.71 -6.03
C MET A 73 -0.51 4.51 -6.10
N ARG A 74 -1.28 4.44 -7.18
CA ARG A 74 -1.67 3.15 -7.69
C ARG A 74 -0.37 2.58 -8.30
N THR A 75 0.57 2.18 -7.43
CA THR A 75 1.48 1.13 -7.84
C THR A 75 0.59 0.14 -8.56
N TYR A 76 1.06 -0.47 -9.63
CA TYR A 76 0.40 -1.62 -10.23
C TYR A 76 0.29 -2.72 -9.18
N SER A 77 -0.41 -2.38 -8.13
CA SER A 77 -0.78 -3.21 -7.02
C SER A 77 -1.92 -4.02 -7.56
N GLY A 78 -1.59 -5.21 -7.98
CA GLY A 78 -2.56 -6.12 -8.55
C GLY A 78 -3.82 -6.19 -7.69
N LYS A 79 -4.93 -6.56 -8.30
CA LYS A 79 -6.17 -6.87 -7.59
C LYS A 79 -5.87 -7.89 -6.49
N ILE A 80 -6.22 -7.58 -5.25
CA ILE A 80 -6.19 -8.55 -4.16
C ILE A 80 -7.20 -9.64 -4.50
N ARG A 81 -6.72 -10.86 -4.61
CA ARG A 81 -7.58 -12.03 -4.77
C ARG A 81 -7.87 -12.58 -3.37
N VAL A 82 -9.04 -12.26 -2.86
CA VAL A 82 -9.46 -12.64 -1.50
C VAL A 82 -9.44 -14.16 -1.31
N ALA A 83 -9.83 -14.90 -2.35
CA ALA A 83 -9.76 -16.36 -2.35
C ALA A 83 -8.35 -16.90 -2.10
N ASP A 84 -7.35 -16.35 -2.76
CA ASP A 84 -5.96 -16.80 -2.65
C ASP A 84 -5.40 -16.54 -1.24
N ILE A 85 -5.78 -15.40 -0.62
CA ILE A 85 -5.36 -15.08 0.75
C ILE A 85 -6.02 -16.05 1.74
N LEU A 86 -7.32 -16.32 1.61
CA LEU A 86 -8.01 -17.28 2.47
C LEU A 86 -7.46 -18.69 2.32
N GLU A 87 -7.13 -19.12 1.10
CA GLU A 87 -6.47 -20.40 0.82
C GLU A 87 -5.08 -20.46 1.45
N GLY A 88 -4.26 -19.40 1.28
CA GLY A 88 -2.96 -19.29 1.90
C GLY A 88 -3.02 -19.35 3.43
N MET A 89 -3.98 -18.66 4.05
CA MET A 89 -4.19 -18.72 5.50
C MET A 89 -4.65 -20.12 5.94
N THR A 90 -5.49 -20.80 5.16
CA THR A 90 -5.88 -22.17 5.43
C THR A 90 -4.66 -23.11 5.42
N GLY A 91 -3.77 -22.96 4.45
CA GLY A 91 -2.50 -23.67 4.40
C GLY A 91 -1.62 -23.39 5.61
N PHE A 92 -1.48 -22.12 5.98
CA PHE A 92 -0.71 -21.69 7.16
C PHE A 92 -1.22 -22.35 8.45
N PHE A 93 -2.52 -22.31 8.71
CA PHE A 93 -3.12 -22.98 9.89
C PHE A 93 -3.06 -24.50 9.86
N SER A 94 -2.84 -25.08 8.69
CA SER A 94 -2.64 -26.52 8.53
C SER A 94 -1.17 -26.94 8.65
N PHE A 95 -0.24 -25.99 8.49
CA PHE A 95 1.20 -26.24 8.46
C PHE A 95 1.74 -27.01 9.69
N PRO A 96 1.36 -26.67 10.96
CA PRO A 96 1.86 -27.40 12.13
C PRO A 96 1.41 -28.86 12.18
N ARG A 97 0.35 -29.23 11.48
CA ARG A 97 -0.05 -30.65 11.35
C ARG A 97 0.89 -31.45 10.47
N LEU A 98 1.60 -30.78 9.54
CA LEU A 98 2.52 -31.40 8.59
C LEU A 98 3.94 -31.51 9.15
N VAL A 99 4.41 -30.47 9.85
CA VAL A 99 5.81 -30.38 10.30
C VAL A 99 5.99 -30.51 11.81
N GLY A 100 4.90 -30.50 12.57
CA GLY A 100 4.91 -30.43 14.04
C GLY A 100 5.06 -29.01 14.57
N LYS A 101 4.49 -28.78 15.77
CA LYS A 101 4.57 -27.47 16.41
C LYS A 101 5.99 -27.08 16.86
N GLU A 102 6.84 -28.08 17.11
CA GLU A 102 8.23 -27.91 17.52
C GLU A 102 9.17 -27.56 16.36
N ASN A 103 8.67 -27.50 15.15
CA ASN A 103 9.47 -27.13 13.97
C ASN A 103 9.98 -25.69 14.12
N THR A 104 11.30 -25.50 13.98
CA THR A 104 11.96 -24.20 14.21
C THR A 104 11.47 -23.11 13.26
N LEU A 105 11.14 -23.46 12.00
CA LEU A 105 10.56 -22.51 11.05
C LEU A 105 9.16 -22.07 11.50
N TYR A 106 8.32 -23.04 11.91
CA TYR A 106 7.00 -22.73 12.44
C TYR A 106 7.08 -21.84 13.67
N GLN A 107 7.94 -22.15 14.63
CA GLN A 107 8.15 -21.34 15.83
C GLN A 107 8.61 -19.90 15.48
N GLY A 108 9.56 -19.75 14.56
CA GLY A 108 9.99 -18.43 14.11
C GLY A 108 8.87 -17.63 13.43
N MET A 109 7.97 -18.28 12.69
CA MET A 109 6.79 -17.64 12.11
C MET A 109 5.82 -17.15 13.20
N ILE A 110 5.54 -17.96 14.23
CA ILE A 110 4.68 -17.59 15.34
C ILE A 110 5.26 -16.44 16.16
N GLU A 111 6.56 -16.48 16.49
CA GLU A 111 7.26 -15.38 17.16
C GLU A 111 7.16 -14.07 16.34
N GLY A 112 7.34 -14.16 15.03
CA GLY A 112 7.20 -13.02 14.12
C GLY A 112 5.80 -12.42 14.15
N ILE A 113 4.77 -13.26 14.15
CA ILE A 113 3.36 -12.85 14.23
C ILE A 113 3.07 -12.22 15.59
N ASN A 114 3.45 -12.87 16.69
CA ASN A 114 3.25 -12.36 18.03
C ASN A 114 3.81 -10.94 18.19
N ARG A 115 5.04 -10.74 17.76
CA ARG A 115 5.69 -9.42 17.80
C ARG A 115 5.01 -8.40 16.88
N ARG A 116 4.62 -8.79 15.66
CA ARG A 116 4.01 -7.90 14.68
C ARG A 116 2.62 -7.45 15.05
N MET A 117 1.82 -8.37 15.59
CA MET A 117 0.42 -8.13 15.93
C MET A 117 0.23 -7.78 17.41
N ASN A 118 1.31 -7.78 18.20
CA ASN A 118 1.27 -7.57 19.64
C ASN A 118 0.26 -8.51 20.33
N MET A 119 0.39 -9.79 20.05
CA MET A 119 -0.49 -10.85 20.56
C MET A 119 0.30 -12.03 21.11
N ASP A 120 -0.37 -12.88 21.86
CA ASP A 120 0.08 -14.21 22.22
C ASP A 120 -0.71 -15.25 21.43
N TRP A 121 -0.04 -15.90 20.45
CA TRP A 121 -0.68 -16.85 19.55
C TRP A 121 -1.44 -17.97 20.28
N GLU A 122 -0.87 -18.53 21.32
CA GLU A 122 -1.48 -19.67 22.01
C GLU A 122 -2.65 -19.25 22.90
N GLU A 123 -2.49 -18.17 23.65
CA GLU A 123 -3.54 -17.70 24.57
C GLU A 123 -4.66 -16.96 23.82
N ASP A 124 -4.35 -16.07 22.88
CA ASP A 124 -5.35 -15.25 22.20
C ASP A 124 -6.23 -16.05 21.22
N LEU A 125 -5.68 -17.15 20.68
CA LEU A 125 -6.43 -18.03 19.77
C LEU A 125 -7.02 -19.26 20.48
N LYS A 126 -6.81 -19.40 21.79
CA LYS A 126 -7.31 -20.50 22.59
C LYS A 126 -8.84 -20.58 22.55
N GLY A 127 -9.34 -21.75 22.18
CA GLY A 127 -10.80 -21.97 22.07
C GLY A 127 -11.47 -21.33 20.86
N ARG A 128 -10.71 -20.68 19.97
CA ARG A 128 -11.24 -20.19 18.70
C ARG A 128 -11.27 -21.30 17.66
N ASP A 129 -12.33 -21.34 16.85
CA ASP A 129 -12.35 -22.27 15.73
C ASP A 129 -11.38 -21.84 14.61
N GLN A 130 -10.99 -22.80 13.78
CA GLN A 130 -10.00 -22.56 12.73
C GLN A 130 -10.48 -21.51 11.72
N ARG A 131 -11.78 -21.48 11.39
CA ARG A 131 -12.37 -20.51 10.45
C ARG A 131 -12.24 -19.09 10.98
N TRP A 132 -12.53 -18.89 12.25
CA TRP A 132 -12.37 -17.61 12.91
C TRP A 132 -10.94 -17.09 12.80
N CYS A 133 -9.95 -17.96 13.06
CA CYS A 133 -8.53 -17.61 12.95
C CYS A 133 -8.14 -17.27 11.50
N ILE A 134 -8.56 -18.09 10.54
CA ILE A 134 -8.28 -17.88 9.11
C ILE A 134 -8.82 -16.51 8.67
N GLU A 135 -10.05 -16.17 9.00
CA GLU A 135 -10.66 -14.91 8.57
C GLU A 135 -10.06 -13.69 9.28
N LEU A 136 -9.65 -13.82 10.56
CA LEU A 136 -8.91 -12.77 11.26
C LEU A 136 -7.62 -12.42 10.51
N PHE A 137 -6.78 -13.40 10.25
CA PHE A 137 -5.48 -13.17 9.61
C PHE A 137 -5.63 -12.78 8.14
N ALA A 138 -6.60 -13.34 7.44
CA ALA A 138 -6.91 -12.91 6.07
C ALA A 138 -7.36 -11.44 6.03
N ALA A 139 -8.21 -11.01 6.96
CA ALA A 139 -8.62 -9.62 7.06
C ALA A 139 -7.42 -8.70 7.34
N GLU A 140 -6.53 -9.07 8.26
CA GLU A 140 -5.33 -8.28 8.56
C GLU A 140 -4.42 -8.15 7.32
N VAL A 141 -4.14 -9.25 6.61
CA VAL A 141 -3.34 -9.22 5.38
C VAL A 141 -3.99 -8.32 4.33
N ILE A 142 -5.30 -8.48 4.09
CA ILE A 142 -6.03 -7.68 3.11
C ILE A 142 -5.97 -6.19 3.48
N ILE A 143 -6.17 -5.83 4.75
CA ILE A 143 -6.10 -4.45 5.21
C ILE A 143 -4.69 -3.87 5.02
N GLN A 144 -3.64 -4.64 5.28
CA GLN A 144 -2.26 -4.21 5.01
C GLN A 144 -2.03 -3.95 3.52
N GLU A 145 -2.53 -4.82 2.66
CA GLU A 145 -2.42 -4.67 1.20
C GLU A 145 -3.23 -3.46 0.68
N LEU A 146 -4.42 -3.21 1.23
CA LEU A 146 -5.21 -2.00 0.94
C LEU A 146 -4.46 -0.73 1.35
N LYS A 147 -3.81 -0.71 2.51
CA LYS A 147 -2.98 0.41 2.98
C LYS A 147 -1.79 0.68 2.04
N GLN A 148 -1.31 -0.33 1.31
CA GLN A 148 -0.27 -0.20 0.30
C GLN A 148 -0.81 0.21 -1.09
N GLY A 149 -2.12 0.52 -1.19
CA GLY A 149 -2.75 0.98 -2.43
C GLY A 149 -3.23 -0.14 -3.36
N LYS A 150 -3.26 -1.39 -2.92
CA LYS A 150 -3.92 -2.46 -3.66
C LYS A 150 -5.44 -2.32 -3.57
N PHE A 151 -6.16 -2.91 -4.52
CA PHE A 151 -7.63 -2.86 -4.56
C PHE A 151 -8.21 -4.28 -4.52
N LEU A 152 -9.46 -4.39 -4.10
CA LEU A 152 -10.19 -5.64 -4.06
C LEU A 152 -11.59 -5.51 -4.66
N ASP A 153 -12.19 -6.66 -4.94
CA ASP A 153 -13.61 -6.75 -5.31
C ASP A 153 -14.44 -6.96 -4.03
N LYS A 154 -15.26 -5.98 -3.69
CA LYS A 154 -16.14 -6.05 -2.52
C LYS A 154 -17.15 -7.22 -2.60
N ALA A 155 -17.57 -7.60 -3.84
CA ALA A 155 -18.44 -8.74 -4.03
C ALA A 155 -17.74 -10.05 -3.64
N GLU A 156 -16.43 -10.15 -3.89
CA GLU A 156 -15.63 -11.30 -3.47
C GLU A 156 -15.52 -11.38 -1.95
N VAL A 157 -15.31 -10.25 -1.25
CA VAL A 157 -15.31 -10.18 0.22
C VAL A 157 -16.66 -10.65 0.78
N ASN A 158 -17.75 -10.11 0.26
CA ASN A 158 -19.11 -10.47 0.72
C ASN A 158 -19.43 -11.95 0.53
N ARG A 159 -18.89 -12.57 -0.51
CA ARG A 159 -19.13 -13.99 -0.82
C ARG A 159 -18.27 -14.92 0.03
N LEU A 160 -17.01 -14.55 0.31
CA LEU A 160 -16.00 -15.47 0.86
C LEU A 160 -15.81 -15.36 2.36
N PHE A 161 -16.01 -14.18 2.95
CA PHE A 161 -16.02 -14.03 4.40
C PHE A 161 -17.36 -14.48 4.97
N THR A 162 -17.30 -15.39 5.94
CA THR A 162 -18.50 -15.94 6.60
C THR A 162 -18.82 -15.22 7.90
N LEU A 163 -17.81 -14.59 8.53
CA LEU A 163 -17.95 -13.88 9.79
C LEU A 163 -18.12 -12.36 9.54
N ASP A 164 -19.26 -11.82 9.93
CA ASP A 164 -19.62 -10.42 9.74
C ASP A 164 -18.54 -9.47 10.26
N LYS A 165 -18.02 -9.76 11.44
CA LYS A 165 -16.98 -8.94 12.09
C LYS A 165 -15.79 -8.65 11.16
N TRP A 166 -15.26 -9.66 10.50
CA TRP A 166 -14.08 -9.52 9.64
C TRP A 166 -14.46 -8.99 8.28
N ARG A 167 -15.60 -9.42 7.74
CA ARG A 167 -16.16 -8.91 6.49
C ARG A 167 -16.36 -7.39 6.55
N GLU A 168 -17.06 -6.89 7.56
CA GLU A 168 -17.32 -5.46 7.75
C GLU A 168 -16.03 -4.67 7.98
N SER A 169 -15.06 -5.25 8.72
CA SER A 169 -13.76 -4.61 8.92
C SER A 169 -13.04 -4.39 7.58
N VAL A 170 -12.94 -5.43 6.74
CA VAL A 170 -12.31 -5.33 5.42
C VAL A 170 -13.03 -4.32 4.52
N LEU A 171 -14.36 -4.36 4.46
CA LEU A 171 -15.15 -3.45 3.63
C LEU A 171 -14.99 -1.99 4.07
N ARG A 172 -15.00 -1.72 5.37
CA ARG A 172 -14.78 -0.37 5.92
C ARG A 172 -13.42 0.19 5.50
N TYR A 173 -12.37 -0.64 5.56
CA TYR A 173 -11.04 -0.21 5.10
C TYR A 173 -10.99 -0.04 3.57
N ALA A 174 -11.65 -0.90 2.81
CA ALA A 174 -11.75 -0.75 1.36
C ALA A 174 -12.45 0.57 0.98
N ASP A 175 -13.49 0.98 1.71
CA ASP A 175 -14.15 2.28 1.52
C ASP A 175 -13.23 3.45 1.89
N ALA A 176 -12.52 3.36 3.02
CA ALA A 176 -11.65 4.42 3.52
C ALA A 176 -10.44 4.68 2.59
N TYR A 177 -9.90 3.65 1.97
CA TYR A 177 -8.78 3.76 1.03
C TYR A 177 -9.23 3.94 -0.44
N GLY A 178 -10.54 4.05 -0.69
CA GLY A 178 -11.12 4.69 -1.87
C GLY A 178 -10.78 4.07 -3.20
N ILE A 179 -10.92 2.75 -3.33
CA ILE A 179 -10.75 2.08 -4.61
C ILE A 179 -12.01 1.26 -4.89
N SER A 180 -13.01 1.97 -5.34
CA SER A 180 -14.14 1.38 -6.07
C SER A 180 -13.84 1.34 -7.55
#